data_3c2c08c24a29efeb52bc463c22e397d7
#
_entry.id   3c2c08c24a29efeb52bc463c22e397d7
#
_cell.length_a   1.000
_cell.length_b   1.000
_cell.length_c   1.000
_cell.angle_alpha   90.00
_cell.angle_beta   90.00
_cell.angle_gamma   90.00
#
_symmetry.space_group_name_H-M   'P 1'
#
loop_
_entity.id
_entity.type
_entity.pdbx_description
1 polymer ?
#
loop_
_entity_poly.entity_id
_entity_poly.type
_entity_poly.pdbx_seq_one_letter_code
_entity_poly.pdbx_strand_id
1 'polypeptide(L)'
;MSLYSKLQPKGPSGFGYGSTAEDVTAGLSLSGKTFLVTGCNSGLGLETARVLAMRGGRILGTARTAEKARAALAPFGGNTAGLECELSEPTSVRAAVKAVKAKLAGAKLDAIICNAGIMALPANEQKHGIELQLFTNHVGHFMLVTGILDDLADTGRVVMVSSRAHLRAPKGGIEFDNLSGARDYAPWKAYGQSKIANILFAKELARRLEGTKKTANAIHPGVIFTNLSRHMNPLTRVVFRALGSVMMKDVGEGAATQCYVAVHPDAATISGKYWVDSNVAEPRADGTDPATAAKLWSVTEELASRLT
;
A
#
# COMPACT_ATOMS: atom_id res chain seq x y z
N MET A 1 -0.22 -13.45 -17.89
CA MET A 1 0.41 -12.34 -18.69
C MET A 1 -0.49 -11.99 -19.86
N SER A 2 -1.02 -10.77 -19.92
CA SER A 2 -1.89 -10.33 -21.03
C SER A 2 -1.10 -10.13 -22.32
N LEU A 3 -1.78 -10.11 -23.47
CA LEU A 3 -1.13 -9.81 -24.75
C LEU A 3 -0.52 -8.39 -24.71
N TYR A 4 -1.21 -7.45 -24.05
CA TYR A 4 -0.74 -6.08 -23.87
C TYR A 4 0.57 -6.04 -23.06
N SER A 5 0.71 -6.86 -22.02
CA SER A 5 1.94 -6.95 -21.20
C SER A 5 3.18 -7.31 -22.03
N LYS A 6 3.01 -8.19 -23.02
CA LYS A 6 4.11 -8.64 -23.89
C LYS A 6 4.60 -7.57 -24.87
N LEU A 7 3.75 -6.59 -25.18
CA LEU A 7 4.04 -5.54 -26.18
C LEU A 7 4.60 -4.26 -25.52
N GLN A 8 4.53 -4.13 -24.19
CA GLN A 8 5.02 -2.94 -23.52
C GLN A 8 6.53 -3.01 -23.30
N PRO A 9 7.27 -1.93 -23.61
CA PRO A 9 8.71 -1.88 -23.39
C PRO A 9 9.02 -1.89 -21.87
N LYS A 10 10.18 -2.39 -21.54
CA LYS A 10 10.75 -2.24 -20.20
C LYS A 10 11.26 -0.82 -20.01
N GLY A 11 11.12 -0.29 -18.80
CA GLY A 11 11.64 1.02 -18.44
C GLY A 11 13.10 1.00 -17.99
N PRO A 12 13.61 2.14 -17.47
CA PRO A 12 15.00 2.29 -17.03
C PRO A 12 15.46 1.27 -15.97
N SER A 13 14.55 0.74 -15.16
CA SER A 13 14.85 -0.30 -14.17
C SER A 13 15.15 -1.69 -14.78
N GLY A 14 14.99 -1.86 -16.09
CA GLY A 14 15.02 -3.18 -16.75
C GLY A 14 13.70 -3.96 -16.63
N PHE A 15 12.72 -3.43 -15.89
CA PHE A 15 11.38 -3.99 -15.70
C PHE A 15 10.31 -3.08 -16.29
N GLY A 16 9.09 -3.59 -16.42
CA GLY A 16 7.99 -2.83 -17.02
C GLY A 16 6.63 -3.44 -16.72
N TYR A 17 5.63 -3.08 -17.53
CA TYR A 17 4.23 -3.43 -17.33
C TYR A 17 4.00 -4.93 -17.10
N GLY A 18 4.65 -5.81 -17.88
CA GLY A 18 4.48 -7.26 -17.81
C GLY A 18 5.44 -7.98 -16.86
N SER A 19 6.28 -7.26 -16.09
CA SER A 19 7.15 -7.88 -15.11
C SER A 19 6.35 -8.33 -13.90
N THR A 20 6.64 -9.55 -13.42
CA THR A 20 6.00 -10.14 -12.23
C THR A 20 6.78 -9.85 -10.96
N ALA A 21 6.16 -10.08 -9.80
CA ALA A 21 6.85 -9.99 -8.50
C ALA A 21 8.02 -10.99 -8.42
N GLU A 22 7.91 -12.16 -9.06
CA GLU A 22 9.00 -13.12 -9.15
C GLU A 22 10.16 -12.61 -10.00
N ASP A 23 9.87 -11.95 -11.14
CA ASP A 23 10.90 -11.40 -12.02
C ASP A 23 11.72 -10.31 -11.30
N VAL A 24 11.05 -9.37 -10.66
CA VAL A 24 11.71 -8.24 -9.97
C VAL A 24 12.46 -8.62 -8.70
N THR A 25 12.26 -9.85 -8.23
CA THR A 25 12.98 -10.41 -7.07
C THR A 25 13.87 -11.57 -7.45
N ALA A 26 14.03 -11.87 -8.75
CA ALA A 26 14.85 -12.98 -9.19
C ALA A 26 16.30 -12.84 -8.71
N GLY A 27 16.87 -13.94 -8.21
CA GLY A 27 18.23 -13.96 -7.69
C GLY A 27 18.45 -13.29 -6.33
N LEU A 28 17.44 -12.66 -5.74
CA LEU A 28 17.56 -12.06 -4.41
C LEU A 28 17.41 -13.14 -3.32
N SER A 29 18.26 -13.07 -2.29
CA SER A 29 18.06 -13.76 -1.03
C SER A 29 17.56 -12.77 0.02
N LEU A 30 16.42 -13.09 0.62
CA LEU A 30 15.81 -12.29 1.70
C LEU A 30 15.93 -12.99 3.06
N SER A 31 16.83 -13.97 3.16
CA SER A 31 17.13 -14.66 4.42
C SER A 31 17.57 -13.66 5.50
N GLY A 32 17.01 -13.77 6.69
CA GLY A 32 17.25 -12.84 7.80
C GLY A 32 16.48 -11.49 7.70
N LYS A 33 15.74 -11.26 6.62
CA LYS A 33 14.93 -10.06 6.42
C LYS A 33 13.49 -10.25 6.89
N THR A 34 12.90 -9.21 7.49
CA THR A 34 11.53 -9.24 8.02
C THR A 34 10.65 -8.17 7.36
N PHE A 35 9.48 -8.57 6.90
CA PHE A 35 8.55 -7.73 6.15
C PHE A 35 7.19 -7.69 6.82
N LEU A 36 6.61 -6.50 6.98
CA LEU A 36 5.21 -6.33 7.35
C LEU A 36 4.38 -6.05 6.09
N VAL A 37 3.33 -6.86 5.85
CA VAL A 37 2.42 -6.70 4.70
C VAL A 37 1.00 -6.56 5.20
N THR A 38 0.34 -5.42 4.95
CA THR A 38 -1.07 -5.25 5.29
C THR A 38 -1.98 -5.82 4.20
N GLY A 39 -3.11 -6.44 4.62
CA GLY A 39 -4.05 -7.06 3.68
C GLY A 39 -3.49 -8.31 2.99
N CYS A 40 -2.74 -9.14 3.73
CA CYS A 40 -2.05 -10.32 3.23
C CYS A 40 -2.96 -11.50 2.88
N ASN A 41 -4.27 -11.40 3.12
CA ASN A 41 -5.19 -12.54 2.99
C ASN A 41 -5.80 -12.71 1.59
N SER A 42 -5.49 -11.82 0.64
CA SER A 42 -5.95 -11.94 -0.75
C SER A 42 -5.20 -11.00 -1.71
N GLY A 43 -5.31 -11.27 -3.02
CA GLY A 43 -4.85 -10.37 -4.07
C GLY A 43 -3.37 -10.01 -3.97
N LEU A 44 -3.06 -8.73 -4.15
CA LEU A 44 -1.68 -8.24 -4.19
C LEU A 44 -0.90 -8.47 -2.90
N GLY A 45 -1.55 -8.28 -1.74
CA GLY A 45 -0.90 -8.49 -0.45
C GLY A 45 -0.52 -9.95 -0.22
N LEU A 46 -1.37 -10.90 -0.64
CA LEU A 46 -1.08 -12.32 -0.56
C LEU A 46 0.07 -12.70 -1.50
N GLU A 47 0.06 -12.21 -2.73
CA GLU A 47 1.13 -12.48 -3.71
C GLU A 47 2.46 -11.87 -3.27
N THR A 48 2.43 -10.64 -2.73
CA THR A 48 3.63 -10.03 -2.14
C THR A 48 4.20 -10.89 -1.00
N ALA A 49 3.35 -11.32 -0.08
CA ALA A 49 3.76 -12.19 1.02
C ALA A 49 4.34 -13.51 0.51
N ARG A 50 3.70 -14.12 -0.52
CA ARG A 50 4.16 -15.36 -1.14
C ARG A 50 5.57 -15.20 -1.74
N VAL A 51 5.77 -14.16 -2.55
CA VAL A 51 7.05 -13.98 -3.26
C VAL A 51 8.17 -13.62 -2.29
N LEU A 52 7.93 -12.74 -1.32
CA LEU A 52 8.94 -12.40 -0.32
C LEU A 52 9.29 -13.61 0.57
N ALA A 53 8.32 -14.45 0.95
CA ALA A 53 8.55 -15.69 1.66
C ALA A 53 9.33 -16.70 0.81
N MET A 54 8.99 -16.85 -0.47
CA MET A 54 9.70 -17.71 -1.43
C MET A 54 11.18 -17.34 -1.56
N ARG A 55 11.53 -16.05 -1.41
CA ARG A 55 12.91 -15.56 -1.39
C ARG A 55 13.60 -15.71 -0.01
N GLY A 56 12.94 -16.33 0.97
CA GLY A 56 13.48 -16.60 2.31
C GLY A 56 13.16 -15.54 3.36
N GLY A 57 12.34 -14.52 3.03
CA GLY A 57 11.94 -13.46 3.97
C GLY A 57 10.98 -13.95 5.05
N ARG A 58 11.08 -13.38 6.25
CA ARG A 58 10.11 -13.53 7.31
C ARG A 58 8.94 -12.58 7.08
N ILE A 59 7.70 -13.10 7.11
CA ILE A 59 6.50 -12.31 6.82
C ILE A 59 5.65 -12.14 8.09
N LEU A 60 5.43 -10.90 8.48
CA LEU A 60 4.36 -10.51 9.39
C LEU A 60 3.22 -9.98 8.52
N GLY A 61 2.16 -10.76 8.37
CA GLY A 61 1.04 -10.35 7.52
C GLY A 61 -0.17 -9.97 8.35
N THR A 62 -0.88 -8.89 7.97
CA THR A 62 -2.09 -8.51 8.66
C THR A 62 -3.34 -8.68 7.79
N ALA A 63 -4.46 -8.99 8.44
CA ALA A 63 -5.80 -8.98 7.88
C ALA A 63 -6.79 -8.49 8.95
N ARG A 64 -8.07 -8.31 8.58
CA ARG A 64 -9.13 -7.87 9.50
C ARG A 64 -9.32 -8.80 10.70
N THR A 65 -8.92 -10.05 10.59
CA THR A 65 -8.84 -11.00 11.72
C THR A 65 -7.53 -11.79 11.62
N ALA A 66 -6.95 -12.12 12.78
CA ALA A 66 -5.73 -12.90 12.84
C ALA A 66 -5.89 -14.30 12.21
N GLU A 67 -7.09 -14.89 12.29
CA GLU A 67 -7.41 -16.17 11.67
C GLU A 67 -7.26 -16.12 10.15
N LYS A 68 -7.86 -15.09 9.49
CA LYS A 68 -7.71 -14.90 8.03
C LYS A 68 -6.27 -14.69 7.61
N ALA A 69 -5.50 -13.93 8.40
CA ALA A 69 -4.08 -13.72 8.12
C ALA A 69 -3.29 -15.03 8.25
N ARG A 70 -3.48 -15.78 9.34
CA ARG A 70 -2.81 -17.08 9.56
C ARG A 70 -3.16 -18.10 8.49
N ALA A 71 -4.44 -18.27 8.16
CA ALA A 71 -4.88 -19.20 7.13
C ALA A 71 -4.26 -18.89 5.75
N ALA A 72 -4.18 -17.61 5.40
CA ALA A 72 -3.60 -17.18 4.13
C ALA A 72 -2.09 -17.39 4.04
N LEU A 73 -1.37 -17.24 5.16
CA LEU A 73 0.09 -17.37 5.20
C LEU A 73 0.56 -18.81 5.46
N ALA A 74 -0.30 -19.69 5.94
CA ALA A 74 0.04 -21.08 6.28
C ALA A 74 0.78 -21.84 5.14
N PRO A 75 0.41 -21.68 3.85
CA PRO A 75 1.11 -22.36 2.75
C PRO A 75 2.57 -21.92 2.55
N PHE A 76 2.99 -20.78 3.12
CA PHE A 76 4.33 -20.21 2.90
C PHE A 76 5.36 -20.65 3.95
N GLY A 77 4.97 -21.57 4.85
CA GLY A 77 5.86 -22.17 5.83
C GLY A 77 6.00 -21.40 7.15
N GLY A 78 6.81 -21.95 8.05
CA GLY A 78 6.90 -21.52 9.46
C GLY A 78 7.52 -20.14 9.71
N ASN A 79 8.10 -19.49 8.70
CA ASN A 79 8.69 -18.15 8.84
C ASN A 79 7.65 -17.03 8.60
N THR A 80 6.38 -17.29 8.92
CA THR A 80 5.27 -16.35 8.76
C THR A 80 4.48 -16.20 10.05
N ALA A 81 3.90 -15.01 10.26
CA ALA A 81 2.98 -14.76 11.36
C ALA A 81 1.78 -13.92 10.88
N GLY A 82 0.58 -14.45 11.10
CA GLY A 82 -0.67 -13.75 10.80
C GLY A 82 -1.17 -12.97 12.02
N LEU A 83 -1.40 -11.67 11.83
CA LEU A 83 -1.83 -10.72 12.85
C LEU A 83 -3.17 -10.09 12.47
N GLU A 84 -3.90 -9.63 13.47
CA GLU A 84 -5.11 -8.83 13.25
C GLU A 84 -4.74 -7.36 13.09
N CYS A 85 -5.35 -6.70 12.09
CA CYS A 85 -5.33 -5.25 11.94
C CYS A 85 -6.54 -4.83 11.08
N GLU A 86 -7.59 -4.34 11.72
CA GLU A 86 -8.67 -3.63 11.05
C GLU A 86 -8.31 -2.14 11.00
N LEU A 87 -7.92 -1.68 9.82
CA LEU A 87 -7.40 -0.30 9.64
C LEU A 87 -8.44 0.79 9.87
N SER A 88 -9.73 0.46 9.85
CA SER A 88 -10.80 1.41 10.18
C SER A 88 -11.08 1.50 11.67
N GLU A 89 -10.41 0.72 12.51
CA GLU A 89 -10.61 0.69 13.96
C GLU A 89 -9.29 1.04 14.70
N PRO A 90 -9.17 2.24 15.29
CA PRO A 90 -7.95 2.71 15.95
C PRO A 90 -7.42 1.76 17.03
N THR A 91 -8.31 1.16 17.80
CA THR A 91 -7.95 0.18 18.85
C THR A 91 -7.31 -1.07 18.26
N SER A 92 -7.82 -1.55 17.11
CA SER A 92 -7.24 -2.68 16.38
C SER A 92 -5.87 -2.33 15.81
N VAL A 93 -5.69 -1.11 15.26
CA VAL A 93 -4.39 -0.64 14.75
C VAL A 93 -3.36 -0.57 15.87
N ARG A 94 -3.72 -0.03 17.04
CA ARG A 94 -2.79 0.00 18.21
C ARG A 94 -2.47 -1.39 18.73
N ALA A 95 -3.44 -2.30 18.76
CA ALA A 95 -3.21 -3.69 19.11
C ALA A 95 -2.26 -4.36 18.10
N ALA A 96 -2.42 -4.08 16.80
CA ALA A 96 -1.51 -4.55 15.76
C ALA A 96 -0.08 -4.04 15.96
N VAL A 97 0.11 -2.75 16.27
CA VAL A 97 1.42 -2.18 16.61
C VAL A 97 2.08 -2.96 17.74
N LYS A 98 1.36 -3.21 18.84
CA LYS A 98 1.88 -4.01 19.98
C LYS A 98 2.22 -5.44 19.54
N ALA A 99 1.36 -6.07 18.74
CA ALA A 99 1.56 -7.43 18.27
C ALA A 99 2.76 -7.55 17.32
N VAL A 100 2.97 -6.57 16.43
CA VAL A 100 4.14 -6.51 15.54
C VAL A 100 5.42 -6.40 16.40
N LYS A 101 5.49 -5.47 17.35
CA LYS A 101 6.63 -5.31 18.25
C LYS A 101 6.93 -6.58 19.02
N ALA A 102 5.92 -7.24 19.57
CA ALA A 102 6.06 -8.51 20.27
C ALA A 102 6.61 -9.62 19.34
N LYS A 103 6.16 -9.69 18.09
CA LYS A 103 6.66 -10.66 17.10
C LYS A 103 8.08 -10.37 16.63
N LEU A 104 8.47 -9.10 16.61
CA LEU A 104 9.85 -8.72 16.30
C LEU A 104 10.82 -9.13 17.41
N ALA A 105 10.41 -9.08 18.66
CA ALA A 105 11.24 -9.44 19.82
C ALA A 105 12.64 -8.76 19.80
N GLY A 106 12.68 -7.48 19.43
CA GLY A 106 13.90 -6.69 19.28
C GLY A 106 14.53 -6.70 17.87
N ALA A 107 14.13 -7.60 16.98
CA ALA A 107 14.51 -7.53 15.56
C ALA A 107 13.85 -6.31 14.88
N LYS A 108 14.33 -5.98 13.68
CA LYS A 108 13.83 -4.83 12.91
C LYS A 108 13.07 -5.27 11.67
N LEU A 109 12.20 -4.38 11.17
CA LEU A 109 11.52 -4.54 9.88
C LEU A 109 12.41 -4.01 8.75
N ASP A 110 12.62 -4.82 7.73
CA ASP A 110 13.33 -4.38 6.50
C ASP A 110 12.39 -3.63 5.55
N ALA A 111 11.09 -3.97 5.53
CA ALA A 111 10.10 -3.11 4.89
C ALA A 111 8.71 -3.24 5.54
N ILE A 112 7.95 -2.13 5.41
CA ILE A 112 6.51 -2.04 5.72
C ILE A 112 5.79 -1.80 4.41
N ILE A 113 4.95 -2.74 3.97
CA ILE A 113 4.17 -2.65 2.75
C ILE A 113 2.71 -2.40 3.11
N CYS A 114 2.28 -1.15 2.99
CA CYS A 114 0.93 -0.66 3.25
C CYS A 114 0.03 -0.93 2.04
N ASN A 115 -0.37 -2.18 1.88
CA ASN A 115 -1.09 -2.67 0.71
C ASN A 115 -2.62 -2.71 0.90
N ALA A 116 -3.11 -2.94 2.12
CA ALA A 116 -4.54 -3.03 2.39
C ALA A 116 -5.32 -1.78 1.92
N GLY A 117 -6.59 -1.98 1.59
CA GLY A 117 -7.45 -0.86 1.24
C GLY A 117 -8.84 -1.28 0.81
N ILE A 118 -9.72 -0.28 0.74
CA ILE A 118 -11.08 -0.38 0.19
C ILE A 118 -11.24 0.61 -0.95
N MET A 119 -12.19 0.37 -1.85
CA MET A 119 -12.30 1.12 -3.08
C MET A 119 -13.75 1.37 -3.47
N ALA A 120 -14.04 2.63 -3.83
CA ALA A 120 -15.25 3.10 -4.49
C ALA A 120 -16.54 2.60 -3.82
N LEU A 121 -16.67 2.85 -2.52
CA LEU A 121 -17.89 2.52 -1.77
C LEU A 121 -19.09 3.25 -2.39
N PRO A 122 -20.22 2.58 -2.59
CA PRO A 122 -21.36 3.14 -3.31
C PRO A 122 -22.03 4.30 -2.57
N ALA A 123 -21.91 4.35 -1.25
CA ALA A 123 -22.44 5.40 -0.39
C ALA A 123 -21.32 5.96 0.50
N ASN A 124 -21.53 7.20 1.01
CA ASN A 124 -20.65 7.79 1.99
C ASN A 124 -20.83 7.05 3.33
N GLU A 125 -19.82 6.30 3.71
CA GLU A 125 -19.67 5.72 5.03
C GLU A 125 -18.58 6.47 5.79
N GLN A 126 -18.74 6.62 7.10
CA GLN A 126 -17.80 7.37 7.93
C GLN A 126 -17.38 6.55 9.15
N LYS A 127 -16.14 6.76 9.57
CA LYS A 127 -15.63 6.32 10.87
C LYS A 127 -14.98 7.53 11.56
N HIS A 128 -15.37 7.75 12.81
CA HIS A 128 -14.89 8.89 13.62
C HIS A 128 -14.96 10.24 12.91
N GLY A 129 -16.03 10.48 12.11
CA GLY A 129 -16.24 11.72 11.36
C GLY A 129 -15.38 11.86 10.10
N ILE A 130 -14.65 10.82 9.69
CA ILE A 130 -13.84 10.78 8.47
C ILE A 130 -14.46 9.79 7.47
N GLU A 131 -14.40 10.12 6.18
CA GLU A 131 -14.83 9.22 5.10
C GLU A 131 -14.06 7.91 5.15
N LEU A 132 -14.77 6.79 5.03
CA LEU A 132 -14.24 5.46 5.37
C LEU A 132 -13.06 5.03 4.50
N GLN A 133 -13.02 5.42 3.20
CA GLN A 133 -11.87 5.08 2.34
C GLN A 133 -10.64 5.90 2.72
N LEU A 134 -10.81 7.17 3.04
CA LEU A 134 -9.73 8.01 3.55
C LEU A 134 -9.23 7.48 4.89
N PHE A 135 -10.15 7.10 5.78
CA PHE A 135 -9.79 6.54 7.08
C PHE A 135 -8.98 5.25 6.93
N THR A 136 -9.53 4.26 6.23
CA THR A 136 -8.93 2.93 6.09
C THR A 136 -7.62 2.95 5.31
N ASN A 137 -7.61 3.64 4.16
CA ASN A 137 -6.47 3.59 3.24
C ASN A 137 -5.31 4.48 3.68
N HIS A 138 -5.60 5.56 4.42
CA HIS A 138 -4.59 6.54 4.84
C HIS A 138 -4.44 6.63 6.36
N VAL A 139 -5.49 7.04 7.11
CA VAL A 139 -5.36 7.29 8.55
C VAL A 139 -4.94 6.03 9.32
N GLY A 140 -5.56 4.89 9.03
CA GLY A 140 -5.19 3.61 9.64
C GLY A 140 -3.74 3.21 9.36
N HIS A 141 -3.27 3.39 8.12
CA HIS A 141 -1.87 3.15 7.79
C HIS A 141 -0.92 4.17 8.42
N PHE A 142 -1.31 5.44 8.48
CA PHE A 142 -0.55 6.46 9.20
C PHE A 142 -0.30 6.03 10.65
N MET A 143 -1.36 5.64 11.38
CA MET A 143 -1.26 5.17 12.76
C MET A 143 -0.36 3.93 12.89
N LEU A 144 -0.50 2.97 11.97
CA LEU A 144 0.31 1.75 11.97
C LEU A 144 1.78 2.08 11.74
N VAL A 145 2.11 2.81 10.67
CA VAL A 145 3.48 3.12 10.28
C VAL A 145 4.17 3.97 11.34
N THR A 146 3.54 5.04 11.82
CA THR A 146 4.13 5.91 12.86
C THR A 146 4.32 5.16 14.18
N GLY A 147 3.42 4.22 14.51
CA GLY A 147 3.51 3.42 15.73
C GLY A 147 4.66 2.40 15.74
N ILE A 148 5.19 2.00 14.57
CA ILE A 148 6.28 1.02 14.43
C ILE A 148 7.50 1.58 13.69
N LEU A 149 7.58 2.88 13.47
CA LEU A 149 8.65 3.50 12.68
C LEU A 149 10.04 3.31 13.31
N ASP A 150 10.11 3.29 14.65
CA ASP A 150 11.34 3.03 15.38
C ASP A 150 11.82 1.58 15.28
N ASP A 151 10.92 0.67 14.89
CA ASP A 151 11.24 -0.73 14.65
C ASP A 151 11.66 -1.00 13.20
N LEU A 152 11.70 0.01 12.35
CA LEU A 152 12.23 -0.08 10.99
C LEU A 152 13.76 -0.11 11.02
N ALA A 153 14.35 -1.03 10.28
CA ALA A 153 15.81 -1.17 10.15
C ALA A 153 16.46 0.13 9.63
N ASP A 154 17.76 0.31 9.83
CA ASP A 154 18.47 1.53 9.39
C ASP A 154 18.37 1.77 7.88
N THR A 155 18.27 0.69 7.08
CA THR A 155 18.02 0.75 5.64
C THR A 155 16.60 0.32 5.28
N GLY A 156 15.69 0.37 6.25
CA GLY A 156 14.32 -0.11 6.08
C GLY A 156 13.47 0.80 5.19
N ARG A 157 12.44 0.23 4.60
CA ARG A 157 11.64 0.89 3.56
C ARG A 157 10.16 0.89 3.90
N VAL A 158 9.48 2.01 3.63
CA VAL A 158 8.02 2.11 3.69
C VAL A 158 7.46 2.22 2.28
N VAL A 159 6.57 1.31 1.92
CA VAL A 159 5.92 1.26 0.60
C VAL A 159 4.42 1.47 0.75
N MET A 160 3.94 2.62 0.27
CA MET A 160 2.52 2.98 0.32
C MET A 160 1.85 2.64 -1.00
N VAL A 161 0.89 1.72 -0.97
CA VAL A 161 0.12 1.39 -2.17
C VAL A 161 -0.91 2.46 -2.45
N SER A 162 -0.64 3.24 -3.49
CA SER A 162 -1.53 4.21 -4.09
C SER A 162 -2.28 3.60 -5.28
N SER A 163 -2.77 4.41 -6.19
CA SER A 163 -3.50 3.99 -7.40
C SER A 163 -3.48 5.12 -8.43
N ARG A 164 -3.62 4.77 -9.71
CA ARG A 164 -3.92 5.76 -10.78
C ARG A 164 -5.22 6.55 -10.49
N ALA A 165 -6.08 6.03 -9.61
CA ALA A 165 -7.26 6.75 -9.14
C ALA A 165 -6.93 8.07 -8.42
N HIS A 166 -5.67 8.30 -7.98
CA HIS A 166 -5.25 9.60 -7.45
C HIS A 166 -5.52 10.77 -8.44
N LEU A 167 -5.56 10.47 -9.74
CA LEU A 167 -5.94 11.45 -10.77
C LEU A 167 -7.39 11.95 -10.64
N ARG A 168 -8.25 11.20 -9.94
CA ARG A 168 -9.66 11.55 -9.67
C ARG A 168 -9.87 12.24 -8.31
N ALA A 169 -8.80 12.46 -7.54
CA ALA A 169 -8.88 13.21 -6.29
C ALA A 169 -9.44 14.62 -6.52
N PRO A 170 -10.00 15.29 -5.50
CA PRO A 170 -10.46 16.67 -5.60
C PRO A 170 -9.36 17.60 -6.14
N LYS A 171 -9.75 18.76 -6.63
CA LYS A 171 -8.81 19.84 -6.96
C LYS A 171 -8.04 20.22 -5.69
N GLY A 172 -6.73 20.32 -5.78
CA GLY A 172 -5.85 20.55 -4.62
C GLY A 172 -5.52 19.28 -3.81
N GLY A 173 -5.95 18.10 -4.27
CA GLY A 173 -5.62 16.79 -3.69
C GLY A 173 -6.50 16.41 -2.51
N ILE A 174 -6.54 17.19 -1.45
CA ILE A 174 -7.23 16.91 -0.20
C ILE A 174 -8.23 18.01 0.13
N GLU A 175 -9.47 17.64 0.35
CA GLU A 175 -10.54 18.54 0.87
C GLU A 175 -10.47 18.56 2.41
N PHE A 176 -9.56 19.35 2.99
CA PHE A 176 -9.34 19.41 4.44
C PHE A 176 -10.56 19.86 5.24
N ASP A 177 -11.45 20.63 4.64
CA ASP A 177 -12.72 21.10 5.22
C ASP A 177 -13.89 20.12 4.96
N ASN A 178 -13.62 18.98 4.33
CA ASN A 178 -14.61 17.96 3.98
C ASN A 178 -14.07 16.53 4.13
N LEU A 179 -13.24 16.28 5.12
CA LEU A 179 -12.66 14.95 5.36
C LEU A 179 -13.72 13.87 5.66
N SER A 180 -14.90 14.30 6.11
CA SER A 180 -16.06 13.42 6.30
C SER A 180 -16.71 12.97 4.99
N GLY A 181 -16.40 13.64 3.86
CA GLY A 181 -17.08 13.39 2.59
C GLY A 181 -18.56 13.77 2.59
N ALA A 182 -19.03 14.54 3.59
CA ALA A 182 -20.46 14.86 3.74
C ALA A 182 -21.00 15.76 2.60
N ARG A 183 -20.13 16.53 1.96
CA ARG A 183 -20.45 17.34 0.79
C ARG A 183 -19.99 16.65 -0.49
N ASP A 184 -20.89 16.53 -1.46
CA ASP A 184 -20.57 16.04 -2.82
C ASP A 184 -19.82 14.72 -2.86
N TYR A 185 -20.25 13.72 -2.08
CA TYR A 185 -19.66 12.41 -2.11
C TYR A 185 -19.77 11.77 -3.50
N ALA A 186 -18.64 11.35 -4.02
CA ALA A 186 -18.57 10.49 -5.19
C ALA A 186 -17.57 9.36 -4.95
N PRO A 187 -17.94 8.08 -5.15
CA PRO A 187 -17.12 6.91 -4.80
C PRO A 187 -15.67 6.99 -5.28
N TRP A 188 -15.50 7.36 -6.53
CA TRP A 188 -14.17 7.44 -7.16
C TRP A 188 -13.38 8.70 -6.79
N LYS A 189 -14.06 9.81 -6.47
CA LYS A 189 -13.43 11.04 -5.95
C LYS A 189 -12.87 10.77 -4.55
N ALA A 190 -13.65 10.16 -3.67
CA ALA A 190 -13.25 9.81 -2.31
C ALA A 190 -12.11 8.77 -2.33
N TYR A 191 -12.21 7.72 -3.15
CA TYR A 191 -11.11 6.79 -3.36
C TYR A 191 -9.86 7.49 -3.88
N GLY A 192 -10.00 8.37 -4.87
CA GLY A 192 -8.90 9.18 -5.41
C GLY A 192 -8.22 10.01 -4.35
N GLN A 193 -9.00 10.67 -3.47
CA GLN A 193 -8.48 11.43 -2.32
C GLN A 193 -7.66 10.54 -1.38
N SER A 194 -8.16 9.35 -1.05
CA SER A 194 -7.41 8.42 -0.19
C SER A 194 -6.08 7.99 -0.83
N LYS A 195 -6.03 7.90 -2.17
CA LYS A 195 -4.83 7.44 -2.89
C LYS A 195 -3.80 8.56 -3.13
N ILE A 196 -4.22 9.80 -3.32
CA ILE A 196 -3.29 10.94 -3.32
C ILE A 196 -2.77 11.20 -1.89
N ALA A 197 -3.58 10.97 -0.86
CA ALA A 197 -3.14 11.05 0.53
C ALA A 197 -1.97 10.09 0.81
N ASN A 198 -1.99 8.88 0.25
CA ASN A 198 -0.88 7.93 0.37
C ASN A 198 0.40 8.40 -0.34
N ILE A 199 0.28 9.11 -1.47
CA ILE A 199 1.44 9.73 -2.15
C ILE A 199 2.03 10.84 -1.28
N LEU A 200 1.19 11.75 -0.81
CA LEU A 200 1.58 12.86 0.06
C LEU A 200 2.21 12.37 1.37
N PHE A 201 1.64 11.30 1.98
CA PHE A 201 2.21 10.68 3.16
C PHE A 201 3.61 10.14 2.91
N ALA A 202 3.81 9.37 1.83
CA ALA A 202 5.12 8.83 1.49
C ALA A 202 6.15 9.94 1.25
N LYS A 203 5.73 11.05 0.62
CA LYS A 203 6.58 12.22 0.37
C LYS A 203 6.99 12.92 1.68
N GLU A 204 6.04 13.19 2.56
CA GLU A 204 6.34 13.84 3.85
C GLU A 204 7.14 12.91 4.77
N LEU A 205 6.82 11.61 4.79
CA LEU A 205 7.61 10.65 5.55
C LEU A 205 9.06 10.60 5.03
N ALA A 206 9.28 10.60 3.72
CA ALA A 206 10.62 10.66 3.14
C ALA A 206 11.39 11.89 3.60
N ARG A 207 10.74 13.07 3.61
CA ARG A 207 11.34 14.32 4.12
C ARG A 207 11.70 14.21 5.61
N ARG A 208 10.86 13.59 6.42
CA ARG A 208 11.11 13.36 7.85
C ARG A 208 12.22 12.35 8.12
N LEU A 209 12.50 11.49 7.17
CA LEU A 209 13.59 10.50 7.22
C LEU A 209 14.90 11.01 6.62
N GLU A 210 14.97 12.26 6.17
CA GLU A 210 16.22 12.88 5.67
C GLU A 210 17.33 12.76 6.71
N GLY A 211 18.55 12.51 6.23
CA GLY A 211 19.70 12.23 7.08
C GLY A 211 19.82 10.78 7.56
N THR A 212 18.80 9.95 7.29
CA THR A 212 18.85 8.49 7.54
C THR A 212 19.01 7.71 6.23
N LYS A 213 19.21 6.40 6.31
CA LYS A 213 19.19 5.49 5.14
C LYS A 213 17.81 4.87 4.91
N LYS A 214 16.81 5.23 5.72
CA LYS A 214 15.43 4.74 5.56
C LYS A 214 14.77 5.44 4.38
N THR A 215 13.88 4.75 3.67
CA THR A 215 13.16 5.32 2.54
C THR A 215 11.64 5.15 2.66
N ALA A 216 10.90 6.07 2.07
CA ALA A 216 9.45 5.99 1.96
C ALA A 216 9.03 6.35 0.53
N ASN A 217 8.24 5.49 -0.11
CA ASN A 217 7.81 5.67 -1.49
C ASN A 217 6.34 5.27 -1.65
N ALA A 218 5.66 5.86 -2.62
CA ALA A 218 4.33 5.46 -3.04
C ALA A 218 4.39 4.69 -4.36
N ILE A 219 3.47 3.74 -4.56
CA ILE A 219 3.43 2.94 -5.79
C ILE A 219 2.03 2.86 -6.38
N HIS A 220 1.93 2.67 -7.69
CA HIS A 220 0.73 2.18 -8.38
C HIS A 220 0.96 0.75 -8.87
N PRO A 221 0.11 -0.20 -8.47
CA PRO A 221 0.30 -1.61 -8.81
C PRO A 221 -0.14 -1.98 -10.23
N GLY A 222 -0.75 -1.04 -10.96
CA GLY A 222 -1.44 -1.31 -12.22
C GLY A 222 -2.95 -1.48 -12.04
N VAL A 223 -3.66 -1.72 -13.14
CA VAL A 223 -5.09 -2.05 -13.11
C VAL A 223 -5.23 -3.57 -13.06
N ILE A 224 -5.73 -4.09 -11.94
CA ILE A 224 -5.79 -5.51 -11.64
C ILE A 224 -7.22 -5.88 -11.27
N PHE A 225 -7.66 -7.03 -11.75
CA PHE A 225 -8.93 -7.60 -11.31
C PHE A 225 -8.72 -8.32 -9.97
N THR A 226 -9.02 -7.63 -8.86
CA THR A 226 -8.91 -8.19 -7.50
C THR A 226 -10.28 -8.19 -6.81
N ASN A 227 -10.34 -8.80 -5.62
CA ASN A 227 -11.52 -8.77 -4.75
C ASN A 227 -11.98 -7.35 -4.35
N LEU A 228 -11.19 -6.30 -4.63
CA LEU A 228 -11.61 -4.91 -4.45
C LEU A 228 -12.79 -4.52 -5.36
N SER A 229 -12.97 -5.20 -6.51
CA SER A 229 -14.10 -4.97 -7.43
C SER A 229 -15.45 -5.53 -6.94
N ARG A 230 -15.51 -6.16 -5.77
CA ARG A 230 -16.75 -6.78 -5.23
C ARG A 230 -17.89 -5.79 -4.98
N HIS A 231 -17.58 -4.52 -4.76
CA HIS A 231 -18.56 -3.45 -4.54
C HIS A 231 -19.01 -2.74 -5.84
N MET A 232 -18.47 -3.13 -7.00
CA MET A 232 -18.86 -2.57 -8.30
C MET A 232 -20.18 -3.13 -8.79
N ASN A 233 -20.95 -2.30 -9.54
CA ASN A 233 -22.18 -2.72 -10.20
C ASN A 233 -21.93 -3.97 -11.07
N PRO A 234 -22.83 -4.99 -11.04
CA PRO A 234 -22.67 -6.24 -11.80
C PRO A 234 -22.40 -6.04 -13.28
N LEU A 235 -23.05 -5.09 -13.93
CA LEU A 235 -22.88 -4.80 -15.37
C LEU A 235 -21.46 -4.26 -15.67
N THR A 236 -20.98 -3.33 -14.85
CA THR A 236 -19.61 -2.80 -14.94
C THR A 236 -18.58 -3.91 -14.70
N ARG A 237 -18.89 -4.85 -13.79
CA ARG A 237 -18.02 -6.00 -13.51
C ARG A 237 -17.90 -6.97 -14.68
N VAL A 238 -18.98 -7.20 -15.43
CA VAL A 238 -18.96 -8.04 -16.64
C VAL A 238 -18.12 -7.39 -17.75
N VAL A 239 -18.32 -6.10 -18.02
CA VAL A 239 -17.54 -5.35 -19.01
C VAL A 239 -16.06 -5.31 -18.64
N PHE A 240 -15.73 -5.04 -17.37
CA PHE A 240 -14.35 -5.08 -16.87
C PHE A 240 -13.73 -6.48 -16.98
N ARG A 241 -14.51 -7.54 -16.78
CA ARG A 241 -14.02 -8.92 -16.92
C ARG A 241 -13.72 -9.30 -18.38
N ALA A 242 -14.55 -8.85 -19.32
CA ALA A 242 -14.37 -9.12 -20.75
C ALA A 242 -13.18 -8.34 -21.35
N LEU A 243 -12.99 -7.06 -20.97
CA LEU A 243 -11.85 -6.23 -21.40
C LEU A 243 -10.58 -6.56 -20.60
N GLY A 244 -10.72 -7.06 -19.37
CA GLY A 244 -9.62 -7.29 -18.44
C GLY A 244 -8.65 -8.39 -18.87
N SER A 245 -9.15 -9.43 -19.55
CA SER A 245 -8.31 -10.53 -20.03
C SER A 245 -7.25 -10.10 -21.06
N VAL A 246 -7.45 -8.96 -21.71
CA VAL A 246 -6.56 -8.45 -22.77
C VAL A 246 -5.64 -7.33 -22.26
N MET A 247 -6.12 -6.49 -21.33
CA MET A 247 -5.44 -5.23 -20.95
C MET A 247 -5.08 -5.11 -19.47
N MET A 248 -5.56 -6.00 -18.57
CA MET A 248 -5.27 -5.91 -17.15
C MET A 248 -4.08 -6.76 -16.74
N LYS A 249 -3.37 -6.33 -15.72
CA LYS A 249 -2.32 -7.11 -15.06
C LYS A 249 -2.93 -8.29 -14.31
N ASP A 250 -2.23 -9.40 -14.31
CA ASP A 250 -2.46 -10.46 -13.34
C ASP A 250 -1.95 -10.07 -11.94
N VAL A 251 -2.19 -10.91 -10.94
CA VAL A 251 -1.82 -10.60 -9.55
C VAL A 251 -0.30 -10.57 -9.37
N GLY A 252 0.44 -11.42 -10.11
CA GLY A 252 1.90 -11.44 -10.10
C GLY A 252 2.50 -10.16 -10.68
N GLU A 253 1.98 -9.71 -11.83
CA GLU A 253 2.37 -8.44 -12.47
C GLU A 253 2.00 -7.23 -11.58
N GLY A 254 0.85 -7.32 -10.89
CA GLY A 254 0.38 -6.26 -10.01
C GLY A 254 1.20 -6.11 -8.73
N ALA A 255 1.73 -7.21 -8.18
CA ALA A 255 2.57 -7.18 -6.99
C ALA A 255 4.02 -6.76 -7.30
N ALA A 256 4.44 -6.72 -8.57
CA ALA A 256 5.81 -6.46 -8.97
C ALA A 256 6.36 -5.14 -8.41
N THR A 257 5.65 -4.02 -8.63
CA THR A 257 6.17 -2.70 -8.22
C THR A 257 6.36 -2.59 -6.71
N GLN A 258 5.44 -3.13 -5.91
CA GLN A 258 5.58 -3.08 -4.45
C GLN A 258 6.70 -4.01 -3.94
N CYS A 259 6.90 -5.16 -4.57
CA CYS A 259 8.05 -6.02 -4.27
C CYS A 259 9.36 -5.35 -4.68
N TYR A 260 9.44 -4.78 -5.89
CA TYR A 260 10.62 -4.06 -6.37
C TYR A 260 11.04 -2.94 -5.40
N VAL A 261 10.12 -2.05 -5.06
CA VAL A 261 10.41 -0.94 -4.15
C VAL A 261 10.77 -1.42 -2.75
N ALA A 262 10.15 -2.52 -2.29
CA ALA A 262 10.43 -3.07 -0.97
C ALA A 262 11.82 -3.71 -0.85
N VAL A 263 12.33 -4.41 -1.90
CA VAL A 263 13.52 -5.25 -1.73
C VAL A 263 14.61 -5.09 -2.79
N HIS A 264 14.32 -4.52 -3.98
CA HIS A 264 15.32 -4.45 -5.04
C HIS A 264 16.45 -3.47 -4.67
N PRO A 265 17.73 -3.83 -4.94
CA PRO A 265 18.88 -2.97 -4.62
C PRO A 265 18.81 -1.59 -5.28
N ASP A 266 18.37 -1.50 -6.53
CA ASP A 266 18.29 -0.22 -7.27
C ASP A 266 17.28 0.77 -6.70
N ALA A 267 16.31 0.30 -5.90
CA ALA A 267 15.36 1.15 -5.19
C ALA A 267 15.84 1.54 -3.78
N ALA A 268 17.00 1.03 -3.33
CA ALA A 268 17.43 1.12 -1.94
C ALA A 268 17.61 2.53 -1.40
N THR A 269 18.03 3.46 -2.25
CA THR A 269 18.37 4.85 -1.88
C THR A 269 17.37 5.87 -2.40
N ILE A 270 16.34 5.42 -3.14
CA ILE A 270 15.35 6.31 -3.74
C ILE A 270 14.19 6.49 -2.77
N SER A 271 13.94 7.74 -2.37
CA SER A 271 12.91 8.10 -1.39
C SER A 271 12.03 9.25 -1.88
N GLY A 272 10.79 9.33 -1.40
CA GLY A 272 9.83 10.38 -1.73
C GLY A 272 9.28 10.32 -3.16
N LYS A 273 9.43 9.18 -3.85
CA LYS A 273 9.02 9.01 -5.25
C LYS A 273 7.72 8.22 -5.37
N TYR A 274 7.08 8.43 -6.52
CA TYR A 274 5.95 7.63 -6.98
C TYR A 274 6.43 6.65 -8.05
N TRP A 275 5.99 5.40 -7.99
CA TRP A 275 6.47 4.33 -8.85
C TRP A 275 5.32 3.67 -9.61
N VAL A 276 5.55 3.39 -10.87
CA VAL A 276 4.65 2.66 -11.77
C VAL A 276 5.47 1.65 -12.55
N ASP A 277 5.01 0.41 -12.65
CA ASP A 277 5.66 -0.64 -13.44
C ASP A 277 7.15 -0.81 -13.10
N SER A 278 7.47 -0.73 -11.79
CA SER A 278 8.83 -0.80 -11.23
C SER A 278 9.78 0.34 -11.67
N ASN A 279 9.23 1.45 -12.17
CA ASN A 279 9.98 2.65 -12.55
C ASN A 279 9.45 3.88 -11.82
N VAL A 280 10.33 4.87 -11.61
CA VAL A 280 9.93 6.17 -11.08
C VAL A 280 9.03 6.87 -12.10
N ALA A 281 7.94 7.43 -11.62
CA ALA A 281 6.97 8.16 -12.44
C ALA A 281 6.50 9.43 -11.71
N GLU A 282 5.89 10.34 -12.44
CA GLU A 282 5.32 11.55 -11.86
C GLU A 282 3.83 11.36 -11.56
N PRO A 283 3.38 11.61 -10.33
CA PRO A 283 1.97 11.64 -10.00
C PRO A 283 1.35 12.99 -10.46
N ARG A 284 0.06 13.19 -10.24
CA ARG A 284 -0.60 14.48 -10.42
C ARG A 284 0.12 15.56 -9.56
N ALA A 285 0.26 16.78 -10.08
CA ALA A 285 1.10 17.84 -9.52
C ALA A 285 0.81 18.14 -8.03
N ASP A 286 -0.47 18.17 -7.62
CA ASP A 286 -0.84 18.39 -6.21
C ASP A 286 -0.49 17.19 -5.29
N GLY A 287 -0.21 16.02 -5.84
CA GLY A 287 0.39 14.89 -5.10
C GLY A 287 1.88 15.08 -4.80
N THR A 288 2.52 16.11 -5.34
CA THR A 288 3.93 16.44 -5.09
C THR A 288 4.13 17.71 -4.28
N ASP A 289 3.05 18.42 -3.92
CA ASP A 289 3.12 19.67 -3.18
C ASP A 289 3.57 19.45 -1.72
N PRO A 290 4.73 20.00 -1.30
CA PRO A 290 5.27 19.79 0.04
C PRO A 290 4.39 20.44 1.13
N ALA A 291 3.73 21.57 0.85
CA ALA A 291 2.89 22.25 1.82
C ALA A 291 1.63 21.42 2.13
N THR A 292 1.01 20.86 1.10
CA THR A 292 -0.14 19.95 1.24
C THR A 292 0.27 18.66 1.96
N ALA A 293 1.45 18.10 1.68
CA ALA A 293 1.97 16.91 2.35
C ALA A 293 2.20 17.15 3.86
N ALA A 294 2.84 18.26 4.22
CA ALA A 294 3.06 18.66 5.60
C ALA A 294 1.74 18.93 6.34
N LYS A 295 0.78 19.62 5.70
CA LYS A 295 -0.55 19.88 6.26
C LYS A 295 -1.31 18.57 6.48
N LEU A 296 -1.30 17.66 5.50
CA LEU A 296 -1.96 16.35 5.64
C LEU A 296 -1.37 15.56 6.82
N TRP A 297 -0.05 15.56 6.96
CA TRP A 297 0.61 14.92 8.10
C TRP A 297 0.08 15.47 9.43
N SER A 298 0.14 16.80 9.63
CA SER A 298 -0.29 17.44 10.88
C SER A 298 -1.75 17.18 11.20
N VAL A 299 -2.63 17.28 10.19
CA VAL A 299 -4.07 16.98 10.36
C VAL A 299 -4.29 15.51 10.72
N THR A 300 -3.58 14.59 10.06
CA THR A 300 -3.74 13.15 10.34
C THR A 300 -3.17 12.79 11.72
N GLU A 301 -2.06 13.39 12.13
CA GLU A 301 -1.44 13.21 13.45
C GLU A 301 -2.39 13.69 14.55
N GLU A 302 -2.99 14.88 14.39
CA GLU A 302 -3.99 15.41 15.32
C GLU A 302 -5.23 14.49 15.41
N LEU A 303 -5.74 14.02 14.26
CA LEU A 303 -6.83 13.04 14.23
C LEU A 303 -6.46 11.77 14.97
N ALA A 304 -5.29 11.18 14.67
CA ALA A 304 -4.83 9.94 15.29
C ALA A 304 -4.64 10.08 16.83
N SER A 305 -4.22 11.24 17.31
CA SER A 305 -4.07 11.51 18.75
C SER A 305 -5.40 11.57 19.52
N ARG A 306 -6.48 11.97 18.86
CA ARG A 306 -7.84 12.04 19.44
C ARG A 306 -8.58 10.69 19.42
N LEU A 307 -8.11 9.75 18.63
CA LEU A 307 -8.71 8.42 18.49
C LEU A 307 -8.13 7.45 19.51
N THR A 308 -8.40 7.71 20.78
CA THR A 308 -7.97 6.87 21.93
C THR A 308 -8.76 5.58 22.06
#